data_dd9607678e79e7276607399150df2c9b
#
_entry.id   dd9607678e79e7276607399150df2c9b
#
_cell.length_a   1.000
_cell.length_b   1.000
_cell.length_c   1.000
_cell.angle_alpha   90.00
_cell.angle_beta   90.00
_cell.angle_gamma   90.00
#
_symmetry.space_group_name_H-M   'P 1'
#
loop_
_entity.id
_entity.type
_entity.pdbx_description
1 polymer ?
#
loop_
_entity_poly.entity_id
_entity_poly.type
_entity_poly.pdbx_seq_one_letter_code
_entity_poly.pdbx_strand_id
1 'polypeptide(L)'
;SREAMLAEAADRAGAESNSLAASVIAAVPSDQALQALMQVYLSKEHLESIETGCPISALGSEMPRQSPEVRSAATRRIKEMIDLVARQFPDWGQPSAHERALVTVATMVGTLILARAVNDPVLSEALCNASLKRLALPATTSTD
;
A
#
# COMPACT_ATOMS: atom_id res chain seq x y z
N SER A 1 -22.49 -12.22 14.10
CA SER A 1 -21.91 -13.42 13.47
C SER A 1 -20.39 -13.31 13.39
N ARG A 2 -19.75 -14.42 13.16
CA ARG A 2 -18.29 -14.47 12.97
C ARG A 2 -17.85 -13.62 11.77
N GLU A 3 -18.60 -13.69 10.68
CA GLU A 3 -18.33 -12.93 9.46
C GLU A 3 -18.45 -11.43 9.70
N ALA A 4 -19.46 -10.99 10.44
CA ALA A 4 -19.62 -9.58 10.82
C ALA A 4 -18.46 -9.08 11.68
N MET A 5 -18.01 -9.89 12.64
CA MET A 5 -16.84 -9.56 13.47
C MET A 5 -15.55 -9.46 12.66
N LEU A 6 -15.34 -10.39 11.73
CA LEU A 6 -14.17 -10.38 10.83
C LEU A 6 -14.20 -9.17 9.88
N ALA A 7 -15.38 -8.83 9.36
CA ALA A 7 -15.58 -7.66 8.51
C ALA A 7 -15.25 -6.37 9.28
N GLU A 8 -15.73 -6.23 10.51
CA GLU A 8 -15.43 -5.08 11.37
C GLU A 8 -13.95 -5.00 11.71
N ALA A 9 -13.32 -6.12 12.04
CA ALA A 9 -11.89 -6.18 12.32
C ALA A 9 -11.04 -5.78 11.11
N ALA A 10 -11.38 -6.28 9.93
CA ALA A 10 -10.71 -5.93 8.68
C ALA A 10 -10.88 -4.44 8.35
N ASP A 11 -12.09 -3.92 8.53
CA ASP A 11 -12.39 -2.51 8.31
C ASP A 11 -11.59 -1.59 9.24
N ARG A 12 -11.56 -1.91 10.53
CA ARG A 12 -10.81 -1.16 11.53
C ARG A 12 -9.31 -1.19 11.26
N ALA A 13 -8.74 -2.37 11.01
CA ALA A 13 -7.31 -2.50 10.71
C ALA A 13 -6.91 -1.71 9.47
N GLY A 14 -7.74 -1.76 8.42
CA GLY A 14 -7.53 -0.96 7.20
C GLY A 14 -7.64 0.53 7.46
N ALA A 15 -8.62 0.97 8.27
CA ALA A 15 -8.78 2.37 8.64
C ALA A 15 -7.57 2.90 9.42
N GLU A 16 -7.08 2.13 10.38
CA GLU A 16 -5.89 2.49 11.17
C GLU A 16 -4.65 2.60 10.29
N SER A 17 -4.43 1.65 9.38
CA SER A 17 -3.33 1.66 8.43
C SER A 17 -3.40 2.88 7.50
N ASN A 18 -4.56 3.19 6.94
CA ASN A 18 -4.76 4.35 6.07
C ASN A 18 -4.61 5.67 6.83
N SER A 19 -5.01 5.71 8.10
CA SER A 19 -4.83 6.88 8.96
C SER A 19 -3.34 7.16 9.24
N LEU A 20 -2.54 6.12 9.48
CA LEU A 20 -1.09 6.24 9.61
C LEU A 20 -0.46 6.75 8.31
N ALA A 21 -0.87 6.24 7.17
CA ALA A 21 -0.41 6.71 5.86
C ALA A 21 -0.73 8.20 5.66
N ALA A 22 -1.95 8.62 5.99
CA ALA A 22 -2.36 10.03 5.92
C ALA A 22 -1.51 10.91 6.84
N SER A 23 -1.16 10.42 8.02
CA SER A 23 -0.29 11.14 8.97
C SER A 23 1.13 11.33 8.41
N VAL A 24 1.69 10.32 7.77
CA VAL A 24 3.01 10.41 7.10
C VAL A 24 2.99 11.47 6.01
N ILE A 25 1.95 11.47 5.18
CA ILE A 25 1.76 12.44 4.10
C ILE A 25 1.66 13.86 4.67
N ALA A 26 0.88 14.07 5.73
CA ALA A 26 0.67 15.38 6.33
C ALA A 26 1.91 15.94 7.03
N ALA A 27 2.87 15.09 7.40
CA ALA A 27 4.07 15.49 8.15
C ALA A 27 5.20 16.09 7.29
N VAL A 28 5.08 16.02 5.96
CA VAL A 28 6.12 16.47 5.01
C VAL A 28 5.53 17.41 3.95
N PRO A 29 6.37 18.20 3.25
CA PRO A 29 5.90 18.98 2.10
C PRO A 29 5.25 18.09 1.03
N SER A 30 4.28 18.64 0.30
CA SER A 30 3.46 17.88 -0.66
C SER A 30 4.26 17.21 -1.78
N ASP A 31 5.38 17.81 -2.21
CA ASP A 31 6.27 17.24 -3.21
C ASP A 31 7.12 16.06 -2.69
N GLN A 32 7.14 15.85 -1.39
CA GLN A 32 7.86 14.74 -0.73
C GLN A 32 6.91 13.67 -0.15
N ALA A 33 5.60 13.90 -0.22
CA ALA A 33 4.62 13.09 0.48
C ALA A 33 4.60 11.63 0.01
N LEU A 34 4.60 11.40 -1.30
CA LEU A 34 4.58 10.05 -1.87
C LEU A 34 5.86 9.28 -1.55
N GLN A 35 7.01 9.94 -1.68
CA GLN A 35 8.30 9.35 -1.34
C GLN A 35 8.38 8.96 0.14
N ALA A 36 7.91 9.82 1.03
CA ALA A 36 7.85 9.55 2.47
C ALA A 36 6.95 8.36 2.77
N LEU A 37 5.77 8.30 2.15
CA LEU A 37 4.85 7.17 2.31
C LEU A 37 5.47 5.85 1.86
N MET A 38 6.10 5.82 0.70
CA MET A 38 6.74 4.62 0.17
C MET A 38 7.89 4.14 1.06
N GLN A 39 8.72 5.08 1.56
CA GLN A 39 9.82 4.76 2.48
C GLN A 39 9.34 4.17 3.80
N VAL A 40 8.28 4.70 4.37
CA VAL A 40 7.68 4.16 5.61
C VAL A 40 7.05 2.80 5.34
N TYR A 41 6.32 2.65 4.25
CA TYR A 41 5.65 1.39 3.90
C TYR A 41 6.63 0.24 3.67
N LEU A 42 7.76 0.51 3.03
CA LEU A 42 8.81 -0.47 2.73
C LEU A 42 9.99 -0.40 3.73
N SER A 43 9.76 0.18 4.90
CA SER A 43 10.74 0.24 5.98
C SER A 43 10.96 -1.10 6.65
N LYS A 44 12.12 -1.26 7.27
CA LYS A 44 12.45 -2.44 8.07
C LYS A 44 11.43 -2.66 9.19
N GLU A 45 11.00 -1.59 9.85
CA GLU A 45 10.00 -1.64 10.92
C GLU A 45 8.68 -2.24 10.41
N HIS A 46 8.21 -1.80 9.24
CA HIS A 46 6.97 -2.34 8.66
C HIS A 46 7.16 -3.79 8.22
N LEU A 47 8.31 -4.14 7.64
CA LEU A 47 8.62 -5.53 7.28
C LEU A 47 8.49 -6.47 8.48
N GLU A 48 9.01 -6.05 9.64
CA GLU A 48 9.04 -6.84 10.87
C GLU A 48 7.71 -6.81 11.64
N SER A 49 6.82 -5.85 11.36
CA SER A 49 5.56 -5.62 12.08
C SER A 49 4.35 -6.23 11.35
N ILE A 50 4.37 -7.55 11.12
CA ILE A 50 3.31 -8.25 10.36
C ILE A 50 1.95 -8.08 11.03
N GLU A 51 1.88 -8.14 12.35
CA GLU A 51 0.62 -8.10 13.11
C GLU A 51 0.00 -6.70 13.21
N THR A 52 0.81 -5.65 13.11
CA THR A 52 0.37 -4.25 13.29
C THR A 52 0.49 -3.40 12.03
N GLY A 53 1.02 -3.97 10.96
CA GLY A 53 1.20 -3.29 9.69
C GLY A 53 -0.04 -3.31 8.80
N CYS A 54 0.18 -3.08 7.51
CA CYS A 54 -0.87 -3.09 6.50
C CYS A 54 -1.59 -4.45 6.47
N PRO A 55 -2.90 -4.52 6.74
CA PRO A 55 -3.62 -5.79 6.75
C PRO A 55 -3.73 -6.43 5.37
N ILE A 56 -3.67 -5.64 4.30
CA ILE A 56 -3.73 -6.17 2.93
C ILE A 56 -2.49 -6.97 2.59
N SER A 57 -1.31 -6.50 2.98
CA SER A 57 -0.06 -7.25 2.77
C SER A 57 0.02 -8.52 3.63
N ALA A 58 -0.63 -8.52 4.79
CA ALA A 58 -0.66 -9.68 5.68
C ALA A 58 -1.71 -10.73 5.28
N LEU A 59 -2.88 -10.29 4.79
CA LEU A 59 -4.07 -11.13 4.63
C LEU A 59 -4.64 -11.15 3.21
N GLY A 60 -4.07 -10.40 2.26
CA GLY A 60 -4.63 -10.24 0.92
C GLY A 60 -4.84 -11.56 0.17
N SER A 61 -3.93 -12.51 0.32
CA SER A 61 -4.04 -13.83 -0.32
C SER A 61 -5.18 -14.70 0.26
N GLU A 62 -5.62 -14.40 1.46
CA GLU A 62 -6.75 -15.09 2.11
C GLU A 62 -8.11 -14.47 1.78
N MET A 63 -8.13 -13.23 1.31
CA MET A 63 -9.38 -12.50 1.02
C MET A 63 -10.31 -13.23 0.04
N PRO A 64 -9.83 -13.88 -1.04
CA PRO A 64 -10.73 -14.59 -1.95
C PRO A 64 -11.53 -15.71 -1.30
N ARG A 65 -11.07 -16.25 -0.18
CA ARG A 65 -11.74 -17.31 0.57
C ARG A 65 -12.72 -16.80 1.62
N GLN A 66 -12.74 -15.48 1.85
CA GLN A 66 -13.60 -14.87 2.86
C GLN A 66 -15.01 -14.63 2.32
N SER A 67 -15.95 -14.38 3.24
CA SER A 67 -17.32 -14.03 2.88
C SER A 67 -17.38 -12.72 2.08
N PRO A 68 -18.47 -12.51 1.30
CA PRO A 68 -18.65 -11.24 0.58
C PRO A 68 -18.60 -10.01 1.50
N GLU A 69 -19.07 -10.13 2.73
CA GLU A 69 -19.06 -9.05 3.72
C GLU A 69 -17.64 -8.63 4.11
N VAL A 70 -16.77 -9.61 4.42
CA VAL A 70 -15.37 -9.37 4.74
C VAL A 70 -14.61 -8.79 3.53
N ARG A 71 -14.86 -9.35 2.35
CA ARG A 71 -14.25 -8.86 1.10
C ARG A 71 -14.68 -7.43 0.77
N SER A 72 -15.92 -7.07 1.04
CA SER A 72 -16.40 -5.70 0.84
C SER A 72 -15.71 -4.71 1.77
N ALA A 73 -15.48 -5.08 3.02
CA ALA A 73 -14.74 -4.26 3.96
C ALA A 73 -13.28 -4.04 3.48
N ALA A 74 -12.60 -5.10 3.07
CA ALA A 74 -11.25 -5.01 2.52
C ALA A 74 -11.20 -4.15 1.24
N THR A 75 -12.16 -4.35 0.34
CA THR A 75 -12.26 -3.58 -0.91
C THR A 75 -12.38 -2.08 -0.65
N ARG A 76 -13.23 -1.69 0.31
CA ARG A 76 -13.40 -0.29 0.69
C ARG A 76 -12.07 0.33 1.15
N ARG A 77 -11.30 -0.38 1.96
CA ARG A 77 -10.01 0.11 2.47
C ARG A 77 -8.93 0.13 1.40
N ILE A 78 -8.95 -0.81 0.47
CA ILE A 78 -8.05 -0.80 -0.69
C ILE A 78 -8.34 0.41 -1.59
N LYS A 79 -9.61 0.69 -1.87
CA LYS A 79 -10.01 1.88 -2.66
C LYS A 79 -9.55 3.18 -1.99
N GLU A 80 -9.70 3.28 -0.67
CA GLU A 80 -9.25 4.44 0.11
C GLU A 80 -7.73 4.61 0.03
N MET A 81 -6.96 3.53 0.13
CA MET A 81 -5.50 3.54 -0.03
C MET A 81 -5.08 3.99 -1.44
N ILE A 82 -5.74 3.49 -2.47
CA ILE A 82 -5.49 3.89 -3.86
C ILE A 82 -5.77 5.38 -4.05
N ASP A 83 -6.89 5.87 -3.54
CA ASP A 83 -7.26 7.29 -3.62
C ASP A 83 -6.25 8.18 -2.88
N LEU A 84 -5.80 7.77 -1.70
CA LEU A 84 -4.80 8.47 -0.93
C LEU A 84 -3.48 8.64 -1.71
N VAL A 85 -3.04 7.59 -2.39
CA VAL A 85 -1.85 7.63 -3.25
C VAL A 85 -2.09 8.48 -4.49
N ALA A 86 -3.24 8.34 -5.15
CA ALA A 86 -3.58 9.10 -6.35
C ALA A 86 -3.56 10.62 -6.12
N ARG A 87 -4.01 11.06 -4.95
CA ARG A 87 -4.01 12.48 -4.56
C ARG A 87 -2.61 13.08 -4.46
N GLN A 88 -1.57 12.28 -4.34
CA GLN A 88 -0.18 12.75 -4.25
C GLN A 88 0.44 13.04 -5.61
N PHE A 89 -0.21 12.66 -6.71
CA PHE A 89 0.28 12.95 -8.06
C PHE A 89 -0.17 14.34 -8.53
N PRO A 90 0.70 15.08 -9.28
CA PRO A 90 0.37 16.42 -9.76
C PRO A 90 -0.87 16.47 -10.67
N ASP A 91 -1.15 15.38 -11.37
CA ASP A 91 -2.30 15.21 -12.27
C ASP A 91 -3.52 14.60 -11.58
N TRP A 92 -3.62 14.73 -10.26
CA TRP A 92 -4.79 14.31 -9.48
C TRP A 92 -6.10 14.75 -10.14
N GLY A 93 -7.04 13.85 -10.23
CA GLY A 93 -8.31 14.03 -10.93
C GLY A 93 -8.32 13.58 -12.36
N GLN A 94 -7.16 13.24 -12.96
CA GLN A 94 -7.04 12.67 -14.29
C GLN A 94 -6.95 11.13 -14.23
N PRO A 95 -7.41 10.42 -15.28
CA PRO A 95 -7.26 8.95 -15.33
C PRO A 95 -5.83 8.45 -15.17
N SER A 96 -4.84 9.21 -15.63
CA SER A 96 -3.42 8.89 -15.51
C SER A 96 -2.94 8.82 -14.06
N ALA A 97 -3.41 9.71 -13.20
CA ALA A 97 -3.07 9.67 -11.77
C ALA A 97 -3.64 8.42 -11.10
N HIS A 98 -4.87 8.06 -11.44
CA HIS A 98 -5.51 6.86 -10.91
C HIS A 98 -4.76 5.59 -11.33
N GLU A 99 -4.41 5.47 -12.61
CA GLU A 99 -3.65 4.32 -13.13
C GLU A 99 -2.28 4.19 -12.44
N ARG A 100 -1.57 5.29 -12.28
CA ARG A 100 -0.28 5.30 -11.55
C ARG A 100 -0.46 4.89 -10.10
N ALA A 101 -1.53 5.31 -9.45
CA ALA A 101 -1.83 4.91 -8.08
C ALA A 101 -2.11 3.41 -7.97
N LEU A 102 -2.86 2.83 -8.91
CA LEU A 102 -3.09 1.38 -8.96
C LEU A 102 -1.77 0.60 -9.03
N VAL A 103 -0.87 1.00 -9.92
CA VAL A 103 0.45 0.36 -10.08
C VAL A 103 1.32 0.58 -8.84
N THR A 104 1.34 1.77 -8.28
CA THR A 104 2.12 2.10 -7.09
C THR A 104 1.68 1.26 -5.89
N VAL A 105 0.39 1.19 -5.61
CA VAL A 105 -0.17 0.40 -4.50
C VAL A 105 0.12 -1.09 -4.72
N ALA A 106 -0.11 -1.61 -5.92
CA ALA A 106 0.17 -3.01 -6.24
C ALA A 106 1.65 -3.35 -6.05
N THR A 107 2.56 -2.46 -6.46
CA THR A 107 4.00 -2.63 -6.30
C THR A 107 4.40 -2.59 -4.82
N MET A 108 3.91 -1.65 -4.05
CA MET A 108 4.19 -1.53 -2.61
C MET A 108 3.75 -2.78 -1.86
N VAL A 109 2.51 -3.20 -2.06
CA VAL A 109 1.95 -4.39 -1.38
C VAL A 109 2.67 -5.66 -1.82
N GLY A 110 2.87 -5.85 -3.11
CA GLY A 110 3.57 -7.02 -3.65
C GLY A 110 5.02 -7.11 -3.18
N THR A 111 5.73 -5.99 -3.14
CA THR A 111 7.10 -5.92 -2.65
C THR A 111 7.19 -6.32 -1.18
N LEU A 112 6.29 -5.81 -0.34
CA LEU A 112 6.25 -6.13 1.08
C LEU A 112 6.00 -7.63 1.31
N ILE A 113 5.05 -8.21 0.57
CA ILE A 113 4.75 -9.64 0.63
C ILE A 113 5.97 -10.48 0.26
N LEU A 114 6.63 -10.16 -0.85
CA LEU A 114 7.81 -10.89 -1.32
C LEU A 114 8.99 -10.73 -0.36
N ALA A 115 9.23 -9.51 0.12
CA ALA A 115 10.33 -9.24 1.05
C ALA A 115 10.18 -9.97 2.38
N ARG A 116 8.93 -10.18 2.85
CA ARG A 116 8.63 -10.97 4.04
C ARG A 116 8.71 -12.48 3.79
N ALA A 117 8.40 -12.92 2.58
CA ALA A 117 8.33 -14.33 2.23
C ALA A 117 9.70 -14.99 2.09
N VAL A 118 10.71 -14.25 1.65
CA VAL A 118 12.06 -14.80 1.43
C VAL A 118 12.83 -14.93 2.74
N ASN A 119 13.62 -15.98 2.87
CA ASN A 119 14.54 -16.16 3.99
C ASN A 119 15.97 -15.71 3.65
N ASP A 120 16.08 -14.76 2.76
CA ASP A 120 17.33 -14.19 2.24
C ASP A 120 17.30 -12.68 2.50
N PRO A 121 18.03 -12.17 3.52
CA PRO A 121 18.02 -10.74 3.86
C PRO A 121 18.54 -9.84 2.74
N VAL A 122 19.48 -10.31 1.94
CA VAL A 122 20.03 -9.54 0.80
C VAL A 122 18.96 -9.37 -0.27
N LEU A 123 18.23 -10.44 -0.60
CA LEU A 123 17.14 -10.38 -1.56
C LEU A 123 15.97 -9.51 -1.04
N SER A 124 15.61 -9.65 0.22
CA SER A 124 14.57 -8.83 0.86
C SER A 124 14.88 -7.35 0.74
N GLU A 125 16.09 -6.94 1.07
CA GLU A 125 16.55 -5.55 0.95
C GLU A 125 16.57 -5.10 -0.50
N ALA A 126 17.05 -5.93 -1.42
CA ALA A 126 17.10 -5.63 -2.85
C ALA A 126 15.71 -5.39 -3.43
N LEU A 127 14.70 -6.18 -3.03
CA LEU A 127 13.30 -6.00 -3.44
C LEU A 127 12.78 -4.62 -3.01
N CYS A 128 12.99 -4.24 -1.77
CA CYS A 128 12.54 -2.94 -1.25
C CYS A 128 13.27 -1.78 -1.96
N ASN A 129 14.59 -1.86 -2.08
CA ASN A 129 15.40 -0.80 -2.70
C ASN A 129 15.07 -0.61 -4.19
N ALA A 130 14.90 -1.70 -4.93
CA ALA A 130 14.54 -1.65 -6.35
C ALA A 130 13.17 -1.01 -6.55
N SER A 131 12.19 -1.38 -5.73
CA SER A 131 10.83 -0.82 -5.79
C SER A 131 10.82 0.67 -5.45
N LEU A 132 11.49 1.07 -4.38
CA LEU A 132 11.62 2.49 -4.01
C LEU A 132 12.28 3.30 -5.12
N LYS A 133 13.36 2.80 -5.69
CA LYS A 133 14.07 3.46 -6.80
C LYS A 133 13.17 3.59 -8.03
N ARG A 134 12.46 2.54 -8.40
CA ARG A 134 11.61 2.53 -9.60
C ARG A 134 10.39 3.44 -9.44
N LEU A 135 9.73 3.41 -8.29
CA LEU A 135 8.56 4.25 -8.01
C LEU A 135 8.90 5.74 -7.90
N ALA A 136 10.15 6.08 -7.55
CA ALA A 136 10.62 7.46 -7.49
C ALA A 136 10.91 8.06 -8.88
N LEU A 137 11.04 7.24 -9.93
CA LEU A 137 11.29 7.74 -11.27
C LEU A 137 10.03 8.40 -11.84
N PRO A 138 10.18 9.55 -12.55
CA PRO A 138 9.05 10.13 -13.27
C PRO A 138 8.55 9.16 -14.33
N ALA A 139 7.24 9.22 -14.64
CA ALA A 139 6.67 8.46 -15.74
C ALA A 139 7.43 8.83 -17.02
N THR A 140 7.92 7.80 -17.77
CA THR A 140 8.46 8.03 -19.10
C THR A 140 7.32 8.49 -20.00
N THR A 141 7.33 9.75 -20.42
CA THR A 141 6.54 10.20 -21.55
C THR A 141 7.12 9.53 -22.78
N SER A 142 6.40 8.56 -23.36
CA SER A 142 6.74 8.12 -24.70
C SER A 142 6.41 9.29 -25.64
N THR A 143 7.46 9.99 -26.06
CA THR A 143 7.38 10.86 -27.22
C THR A 143 7.39 9.96 -28.45
N ASP A 144 6.22 9.66 -28.97
CA ASP A 144 6.07 9.22 -30.34
C ASP A 144 6.15 10.43 -31.28
#